data_bb8af4f660c5f195400e6202f66eac93
#
_entry.id   bb8af4f660c5f195400e6202f66eac93
#
_cell.length_a   1.000
_cell.length_b   1.000
_cell.length_c   1.000
_cell.angle_alpha   90.00
_cell.angle_beta   90.00
_cell.angle_gamma   90.00
#
_symmetry.space_group_name_H-M   'P 1'
#
loop_
_entity.id
_entity.type
_entity.pdbx_description
1 polymer ?
#
loop_
_entity_poly.entity_id
_entity_poly.type
_entity_poly.pdbx_seq_one_letter_code
_entity_poly.pdbx_strand_id
1 'polypeptide(L)'
;MTIDTRRYPLARASWVAFAPGIESVNVLLLYFIFAPYMVQTVLGGGSEAQSIWGVVTAIGGISVALLGPIIGTISDTVGGQKRFLTGFVVLGAAASATLWFAVPGIPLEGLVTLSFVSILLMIGVELAGVTYSSLLPNLGTPATIGRLSGNAIGFGIAWGLILLGGYIAAFMLGDTPFFGLDREAHEHSRIAGPIVAAALLFFLLPLLAFTPPTPIRRVCLPVGRIVRGVIKDAYIAMRAEPAIARFVIARVIYQDGIGVALTFGSIYAAGLFDWDTLELAVFGICILGAAAVGAAIGGQIDDRIGAKNTILLALLILVIGMVALLSFPAPSDISEGFLSTPAEQAFIGVALLLGMGIGPAGGSGRTMMARIAPEGQAGKWFGIMALAGNAVAFTGPALVALVSYLTESERSGMMVAPVIIGLGAILMFFVKSDRPLLSKQLVTA
;
A
#
# COMPACT_ATOMS: atom_id res chain seq x y z
N MET A 1 23.80 -5.68 -20.76
CA MET A 1 24.83 -5.23 -19.79
C MET A 1 24.28 -5.58 -18.43
N THR A 2 24.60 -6.76 -17.94
CA THR A 2 24.20 -7.24 -16.61
C THR A 2 24.94 -6.38 -15.59
N ILE A 3 24.18 -5.55 -14.87
CA ILE A 3 24.73 -4.76 -13.76
C ILE A 3 25.15 -5.76 -12.69
N ASP A 4 26.43 -5.84 -12.40
CA ASP A 4 26.96 -6.68 -11.32
C ASP A 4 26.39 -6.17 -9.97
N THR A 5 25.28 -6.77 -9.56
CA THR A 5 24.50 -6.38 -8.38
C THR A 5 25.28 -6.58 -7.06
N ARG A 6 26.44 -7.26 -7.09
CA ARG A 6 27.31 -7.42 -5.92
C ARG A 6 28.03 -6.12 -5.55
N ARG A 7 28.14 -5.14 -6.47
CA ARG A 7 28.88 -3.88 -6.28
C ARG A 7 28.10 -2.75 -5.63
N TYR A 8 26.79 -2.92 -5.37
CA TYR A 8 25.97 -1.79 -4.90
C TYR A 8 25.20 -2.06 -3.61
N PRO A 9 25.83 -2.38 -2.46
CA PRO A 9 25.13 -2.53 -1.19
C PRO A 9 24.40 -1.24 -0.79
N LEU A 10 25.00 -0.07 -1.09
CA LEU A 10 24.40 1.24 -0.83
C LEU A 10 23.16 1.49 -1.70
N ALA A 11 23.15 1.04 -2.96
CA ALA A 11 21.97 1.18 -3.82
C ALA A 11 20.79 0.36 -3.30
N ARG A 12 21.03 -0.83 -2.75
CA ARG A 12 20.01 -1.67 -2.10
C ARG A 12 19.49 -1.01 -0.82
N ALA A 13 20.40 -0.54 0.02
CA ALA A 13 20.02 0.15 1.26
C ALA A 13 19.23 1.43 0.97
N SER A 14 19.63 2.22 -0.03
CA SER A 14 18.91 3.43 -0.42
C SER A 14 17.53 3.16 -1.03
N TRP A 15 17.38 2.04 -1.72
CA TRP A 15 16.08 1.60 -2.23
C TRP A 15 15.15 1.20 -1.06
N VAL A 16 15.63 0.46 -0.08
CA VAL A 16 14.89 0.15 1.15
C VAL A 16 14.54 1.43 1.91
N ALA A 17 15.50 2.35 2.04
CA ALA A 17 15.33 3.61 2.74
C ALA A 17 14.30 4.56 2.09
N PHE A 18 13.91 4.36 0.84
CA PHE A 18 12.89 5.18 0.19
C PHE A 18 11.46 4.80 0.61
N ALA A 19 11.19 3.57 1.03
CA ALA A 19 9.85 3.11 1.41
C ALA A 19 9.17 3.98 2.49
N PRO A 20 9.88 4.47 3.54
CA PRO A 20 9.35 5.44 4.50
C PRO A 20 8.74 6.69 3.89
N GLY A 21 9.29 7.20 2.79
CA GLY A 21 8.74 8.37 2.11
C GLY A 21 7.31 8.13 1.61
N ILE A 22 7.08 7.00 0.94
CA ILE A 22 5.73 6.61 0.47
C ILE A 22 4.81 6.36 1.66
N GLU A 23 5.28 5.65 2.69
CA GLU A 23 4.46 5.32 3.86
C GLU A 23 4.06 6.55 4.67
N SER A 24 4.87 7.61 4.68
CA SER A 24 4.51 8.89 5.29
C SER A 24 3.23 9.48 4.68
N VAL A 25 3.02 9.33 3.36
CA VAL A 25 1.79 9.78 2.68
C VAL A 25 0.60 8.96 3.15
N ASN A 26 0.73 7.63 3.16
CA ASN A 26 -0.34 6.72 3.55
C ASN A 26 -0.82 7.05 4.98
N VAL A 27 0.14 7.14 5.91
CA VAL A 27 -0.17 7.30 7.33
C VAL A 27 -0.71 8.70 7.64
N LEU A 28 -0.01 9.76 7.27
CA LEU A 28 -0.43 11.11 7.66
C LEU A 28 -1.52 11.70 6.77
N LEU A 29 -1.49 11.44 5.45
CA LEU A 29 -2.41 12.12 4.55
C LEU A 29 -3.64 11.29 4.19
N LEU A 30 -3.47 9.99 3.95
CA LEU A 30 -4.59 9.18 3.45
C LEU A 30 -5.39 8.50 4.56
N TYR A 31 -4.76 8.18 5.71
CA TYR A 31 -5.45 7.37 6.73
C TYR A 31 -5.79 8.14 8.01
N PHE A 32 -4.81 8.81 8.67
CA PHE A 32 -5.00 9.18 10.06
C PHE A 32 -5.17 10.67 10.34
N ILE A 33 -4.59 11.59 9.57
CA ILE A 33 -4.58 13.01 9.90
C ILE A 33 -5.32 13.85 8.86
N PHE A 34 -4.82 13.92 7.62
CA PHE A 34 -5.32 14.88 6.65
C PHE A 34 -6.68 14.48 6.06
N ALA A 35 -6.89 13.22 5.68
CA ALA A 35 -8.18 12.80 5.13
C ALA A 35 -9.34 12.97 6.14
N PRO A 36 -9.22 12.54 7.41
CA PRO A 36 -10.21 12.87 8.44
C PRO A 36 -10.41 14.38 8.62
N TYR A 37 -9.33 15.17 8.64
CA TYR A 37 -9.42 16.63 8.73
C TYR A 37 -10.20 17.23 7.54
N MET A 38 -9.91 16.81 6.33
CA MET A 38 -10.65 17.26 5.13
C MET A 38 -12.14 16.95 5.24
N VAL A 39 -12.49 15.73 5.63
CA VAL A 39 -13.88 15.29 5.70
C VAL A 39 -14.63 16.00 6.84
N GLN A 40 -14.06 16.00 8.05
CA GLN A 40 -14.76 16.47 9.25
C GLN A 40 -14.76 17.99 9.38
N THR A 41 -13.68 18.65 8.98
CA THR A 41 -13.48 20.07 9.26
C THR A 41 -13.63 20.92 7.99
N VAL A 42 -12.93 20.60 6.91
CA VAL A 42 -12.93 21.44 5.69
C VAL A 42 -14.24 21.29 4.92
N LEU A 43 -14.75 20.06 4.79
CA LEU A 43 -16.00 19.74 4.09
C LEU A 43 -17.23 19.76 5.00
N GLY A 44 -17.07 20.01 6.32
CA GLY A 44 -18.17 20.18 7.26
C GLY A 44 -18.77 18.89 7.84
N GLY A 45 -18.16 17.73 7.57
CA GLY A 45 -18.59 16.44 8.12
C GLY A 45 -19.84 15.83 7.48
N GLY A 46 -20.28 14.70 8.03
CA GLY A 46 -21.47 14.00 7.57
C GLY A 46 -21.30 13.19 6.28
N SER A 47 -22.41 12.62 5.80
CA SER A 47 -22.42 11.72 4.63
C SER A 47 -22.09 12.44 3.31
N GLU A 48 -22.45 13.71 3.18
CA GLU A 48 -22.14 14.52 2.00
C GLU A 48 -20.63 14.76 1.87
N ALA A 49 -19.97 15.18 2.95
CA ALA A 49 -18.52 15.36 2.99
C ALA A 49 -17.76 14.06 2.66
N GLN A 50 -18.22 12.94 3.23
CA GLN A 50 -17.65 11.62 2.92
C GLN A 50 -17.85 11.26 1.43
N SER A 51 -19.00 11.56 0.86
CA SER A 51 -19.29 11.32 -0.56
C SER A 51 -18.40 12.15 -1.47
N ILE A 52 -18.20 13.44 -1.16
CA ILE A 52 -17.30 14.33 -1.92
C ILE A 52 -15.86 13.78 -1.89
N TRP A 53 -15.35 13.45 -0.68
CA TRP A 53 -14.02 12.87 -0.54
C TRP A 53 -13.90 11.52 -1.25
N GLY A 54 -14.95 10.69 -1.19
CA GLY A 54 -15.04 9.43 -1.93
C GLY A 54 -14.93 9.62 -3.44
N VAL A 55 -15.56 10.65 -4.00
CA VAL A 55 -15.44 10.99 -5.43
C VAL A 55 -14.02 11.44 -5.77
N VAL A 56 -13.39 12.27 -4.94
CA VAL A 56 -11.99 12.71 -5.15
C VAL A 56 -11.04 11.52 -5.18
N THR A 57 -11.15 10.61 -4.22
CA THR A 57 -10.30 9.41 -4.15
C THR A 57 -10.59 8.43 -5.29
N ALA A 58 -11.85 8.29 -5.71
CA ALA A 58 -12.22 7.47 -6.87
C ALA A 58 -11.62 8.02 -8.18
N ILE A 59 -11.68 9.33 -8.41
CA ILE A 59 -11.05 9.97 -9.59
C ILE A 59 -9.53 9.76 -9.54
N GLY A 60 -8.91 9.92 -8.37
CA GLY A 60 -7.49 9.63 -8.16
C GLY A 60 -7.15 8.18 -8.54
N GLY A 61 -7.88 7.21 -8.00
CA GLY A 61 -7.70 5.79 -8.28
C GLY A 61 -7.88 5.42 -9.76
N ILE A 62 -8.90 5.95 -10.42
CA ILE A 62 -9.13 5.76 -11.87
C ILE A 62 -7.96 6.36 -12.68
N SER A 63 -7.49 7.56 -12.28
CA SER A 63 -6.36 8.21 -12.95
C SER A 63 -5.09 7.36 -12.83
N VAL A 64 -4.80 6.85 -11.65
CA VAL A 64 -3.66 5.94 -11.40
C VAL A 64 -3.81 4.64 -12.20
N ALA A 65 -5.02 4.06 -12.22
CA ALA A 65 -5.30 2.85 -12.96
C ALA A 65 -4.98 3.01 -14.47
N LEU A 66 -5.36 4.12 -15.06
CA LEU A 66 -5.11 4.38 -16.48
C LEU A 66 -3.65 4.78 -16.74
N LEU A 67 -3.06 5.63 -15.88
CA LEU A 67 -1.70 6.14 -16.06
C LEU A 67 -0.63 5.08 -15.74
N GLY A 68 -0.89 4.15 -14.83
CA GLY A 68 0.08 3.14 -14.41
C GLY A 68 0.69 2.33 -15.57
N PRO A 69 -0.11 1.64 -16.42
CA PRO A 69 0.41 0.91 -17.58
C PRO A 69 1.05 1.81 -18.62
N ILE A 70 0.55 3.05 -18.80
CA ILE A 70 1.09 4.03 -19.74
C ILE A 70 2.52 4.40 -19.32
N ILE A 71 2.66 4.87 -18.09
CA ILE A 71 3.96 5.30 -17.52
C ILE A 71 4.92 4.12 -17.41
N GLY A 72 4.41 2.95 -16.98
CA GLY A 72 5.21 1.73 -16.94
C GLY A 72 5.80 1.38 -18.31
N THR A 73 4.97 1.38 -19.35
CA THR A 73 5.41 1.11 -20.73
C THR A 73 6.38 2.15 -21.25
N ILE A 74 6.13 3.44 -20.99
CA ILE A 74 7.01 4.55 -21.41
C ILE A 74 8.36 4.42 -20.69
N SER A 75 8.36 4.22 -19.37
CA SER A 75 9.58 4.12 -18.57
C SER A 75 10.45 2.90 -18.95
N ASP A 76 9.82 1.78 -19.32
CA ASP A 76 10.53 0.59 -19.80
C ASP A 76 11.14 0.80 -21.17
N THR A 77 10.46 1.52 -22.07
CA THR A 77 10.89 1.74 -23.45
C THR A 77 11.98 2.82 -23.54
N VAL A 78 11.78 3.96 -22.88
CA VAL A 78 12.72 5.08 -22.87
C VAL A 78 13.90 4.80 -21.92
N GLY A 79 13.68 3.97 -20.89
CA GLY A 79 14.61 3.86 -19.76
C GLY A 79 14.48 5.05 -18.81
N GLY A 80 15.49 5.25 -17.97
CA GLY A 80 15.50 6.39 -17.07
C GLY A 80 14.47 6.32 -15.94
N GLN A 81 14.09 5.10 -15.49
CA GLN A 81 13.09 4.88 -14.42
C GLN A 81 13.33 5.78 -13.21
N LYS A 82 14.59 6.03 -12.85
CA LYS A 82 14.96 6.93 -11.76
C LYS A 82 14.46 8.37 -11.98
N ARG A 83 14.46 8.87 -13.22
CA ARG A 83 13.95 10.22 -13.55
C ARG A 83 12.42 10.28 -13.42
N PHE A 84 11.73 9.25 -13.89
CA PHE A 84 10.29 9.14 -13.72
C PHE A 84 9.91 9.10 -12.24
N LEU A 85 10.59 8.26 -11.43
CA LEU A 85 10.42 8.22 -9.99
C LEU A 85 10.61 9.61 -9.36
N THR A 86 11.72 10.29 -9.70
CA THR A 86 11.99 11.64 -9.18
C THR A 86 10.88 12.62 -9.53
N GLY A 87 10.44 12.63 -10.80
CA GLY A 87 9.36 13.52 -11.26
C GLY A 87 8.06 13.29 -10.49
N PHE A 88 7.67 12.03 -10.28
CA PHE A 88 6.45 11.70 -9.54
C PHE A 88 6.57 11.99 -8.04
N VAL A 89 7.73 11.76 -7.43
CA VAL A 89 7.98 12.12 -6.02
C VAL A 89 7.94 13.63 -5.83
N VAL A 90 8.54 14.40 -6.74
CA VAL A 90 8.50 15.88 -6.69
C VAL A 90 7.08 16.39 -6.89
N LEU A 91 6.30 15.79 -7.82
CA LEU A 91 4.88 16.10 -8.00
C LEU A 91 4.08 15.83 -6.71
N GLY A 92 4.26 14.64 -6.11
CA GLY A 92 3.62 14.27 -4.86
C GLY A 92 4.02 15.19 -3.69
N ALA A 93 5.30 15.54 -3.59
CA ALA A 93 5.79 16.45 -2.55
C ALA A 93 5.24 17.88 -2.72
N ALA A 94 5.22 18.40 -3.96
CA ALA A 94 4.64 19.72 -4.22
C ALA A 94 3.14 19.74 -3.92
N ALA A 95 2.40 18.73 -4.37
CA ALA A 95 0.98 18.59 -4.06
C ALA A 95 0.76 18.48 -2.54
N SER A 96 1.55 17.65 -1.85
CA SER A 96 1.47 17.51 -0.38
C SER A 96 1.72 18.83 0.35
N ALA A 97 2.76 19.59 -0.02
CA ALA A 97 3.04 20.90 0.58
C ALA A 97 1.88 21.88 0.38
N THR A 98 1.20 21.83 -0.77
CA THR A 98 0.07 22.70 -1.08
C THR A 98 -1.15 22.42 -0.19
N LEU A 99 -1.26 21.24 0.42
CA LEU A 99 -2.33 20.91 1.36
C LEU A 99 -2.29 21.75 2.64
N TRP A 100 -1.20 22.47 2.91
CA TRP A 100 -1.12 23.47 3.97
C TRP A 100 -2.23 24.55 3.84
N PHE A 101 -2.68 24.84 2.64
CA PHE A 101 -3.71 25.85 2.37
C PHE A 101 -5.14 25.32 2.52
N ALA A 102 -5.34 24.11 3.02
CA ALA A 102 -6.66 23.55 3.31
C ALA A 102 -7.23 24.19 4.59
N VAL A 103 -7.87 25.35 4.47
CA VAL A 103 -8.46 26.12 5.58
C VAL A 103 -9.96 25.84 5.64
N PRO A 104 -10.58 25.70 6.83
CA PRO A 104 -12.03 25.63 6.97
C PRO A 104 -12.72 26.88 6.39
N GLY A 105 -13.89 26.68 5.76
CA GLY A 105 -14.63 27.80 5.15
C GLY A 105 -14.03 28.33 3.83
N ILE A 106 -13.11 27.60 3.23
CA ILE A 106 -12.55 27.96 1.91
C ILE A 106 -13.67 28.02 0.87
N PRO A 107 -13.67 29.00 -0.06
CA PRO A 107 -14.68 29.10 -1.11
C PRO A 107 -14.63 27.89 -2.07
N LEU A 108 -15.73 27.66 -2.82
CA LEU A 108 -15.86 26.50 -3.71
C LEU A 108 -14.66 26.34 -4.66
N GLU A 109 -14.14 27.42 -5.21
CA GLU A 109 -12.96 27.40 -6.09
C GLU A 109 -11.72 26.83 -5.39
N GLY A 110 -11.54 27.17 -4.11
CA GLY A 110 -10.48 26.60 -3.28
C GLY A 110 -10.70 25.10 -3.00
N LEU A 111 -11.93 24.68 -2.71
CA LEU A 111 -12.26 23.25 -2.54
C LEU A 111 -11.99 22.44 -3.82
N VAL A 112 -12.35 22.97 -4.99
CA VAL A 112 -12.04 22.33 -6.29
C VAL A 112 -10.53 22.25 -6.48
N THR A 113 -9.78 23.31 -6.15
CA THR A 113 -8.32 23.33 -6.24
C THR A 113 -7.69 22.29 -5.31
N LEU A 114 -8.12 22.22 -4.04
CA LEU A 114 -7.63 21.21 -3.08
C LEU A 114 -7.97 19.78 -3.51
N SER A 115 -9.15 19.56 -4.05
CA SER A 115 -9.55 18.27 -4.61
C SER A 115 -8.63 17.87 -5.76
N PHE A 116 -8.36 18.77 -6.68
CA PHE A 116 -7.43 18.54 -7.79
C PHE A 116 -6.00 18.28 -7.29
N VAL A 117 -5.51 19.04 -6.32
CA VAL A 117 -4.20 18.83 -5.68
C VAL A 117 -4.13 17.46 -4.99
N SER A 118 -5.20 17.03 -4.31
CA SER A 118 -5.28 15.71 -3.69
C SER A 118 -5.22 14.57 -4.74
N ILE A 119 -5.87 14.75 -5.89
CA ILE A 119 -5.76 13.82 -7.02
C ILE A 119 -4.32 13.78 -7.56
N LEU A 120 -3.66 14.94 -7.72
CA LEU A 120 -2.27 15.00 -8.15
C LEU A 120 -1.32 14.33 -7.15
N LEU A 121 -1.57 14.48 -5.84
CA LEU A 121 -0.83 13.78 -4.80
C LEU A 121 -0.94 12.26 -4.98
N MET A 122 -2.16 11.75 -5.14
CA MET A 122 -2.39 10.31 -5.35
C MET A 122 -1.69 9.80 -6.62
N ILE A 123 -1.83 10.53 -7.73
CA ILE A 123 -1.14 10.20 -8.99
C ILE A 123 0.39 10.19 -8.78
N GLY A 124 0.93 11.21 -8.14
CA GLY A 124 2.37 11.34 -7.89
C GLY A 124 2.91 10.16 -7.07
N VAL A 125 2.28 9.85 -5.96
CA VAL A 125 2.76 8.81 -5.02
C VAL A 125 2.58 7.41 -5.59
N GLU A 126 1.43 7.10 -6.18
CA GLU A 126 1.14 5.79 -6.74
C GLU A 126 2.01 5.48 -7.98
N LEU A 127 2.21 6.46 -8.88
CA LEU A 127 3.11 6.28 -10.01
C LEU A 127 4.59 6.25 -9.59
N ALA A 128 4.95 6.96 -8.50
CA ALA A 128 6.24 6.76 -7.85
C ALA A 128 6.38 5.30 -7.35
N GLY A 129 5.34 4.73 -6.73
CA GLY A 129 5.28 3.32 -6.30
C GLY A 129 5.48 2.32 -7.45
N VAL A 130 4.84 2.55 -8.60
CA VAL A 130 5.01 1.74 -9.83
C VAL A 130 6.46 1.80 -10.32
N THR A 131 7.01 3.01 -10.47
CA THR A 131 8.39 3.20 -10.95
C THR A 131 9.43 2.73 -9.94
N TYR A 132 9.21 2.92 -8.64
CA TYR A 132 10.02 2.38 -7.56
C TYR A 132 10.07 0.85 -7.58
N SER A 133 8.91 0.21 -7.74
CA SER A 133 8.82 -1.24 -7.82
C SER A 133 9.50 -1.81 -9.07
N SER A 134 9.46 -1.09 -10.19
CA SER A 134 10.13 -1.48 -11.44
C SER A 134 11.66 -1.48 -11.36
N LEU A 135 12.26 -0.80 -10.38
CA LEU A 135 13.70 -0.82 -10.13
C LEU A 135 14.16 -2.12 -9.43
N LEU A 136 13.26 -2.82 -8.75
CA LEU A 136 13.59 -3.99 -7.92
C LEU A 136 14.36 -5.10 -8.67
N PRO A 137 13.98 -5.50 -9.90
CA PRO A 137 14.73 -6.51 -10.65
C PRO A 137 16.18 -6.15 -10.94
N ASN A 138 16.51 -4.83 -10.98
CA ASN A 138 17.84 -4.33 -11.27
C ASN A 138 18.73 -4.24 -10.02
N LEU A 139 18.17 -4.35 -8.82
CA LEU A 139 18.86 -4.13 -7.54
C LEU A 139 19.19 -5.42 -6.79
N GLY A 140 18.57 -6.53 -7.14
CA GLY A 140 18.78 -7.81 -6.50
C GLY A 140 18.85 -8.97 -7.48
N THR A 141 19.42 -10.07 -7.02
CA THR A 141 19.28 -11.36 -7.71
C THR A 141 17.94 -11.98 -7.35
N PRO A 142 17.40 -12.91 -8.14
CA PRO A 142 16.19 -13.66 -7.77
C PRO A 142 16.24 -14.30 -6.38
N ALA A 143 17.42 -14.58 -5.84
CA ALA A 143 17.65 -15.15 -4.52
C ALA A 143 17.72 -14.11 -3.38
N THR A 144 17.70 -12.82 -3.68
CA THR A 144 17.90 -11.76 -2.66
C THR A 144 16.84 -10.64 -2.71
N ILE A 145 16.00 -10.62 -3.74
CA ILE A 145 14.97 -9.57 -3.87
C ILE A 145 13.82 -9.74 -2.88
N GLY A 146 13.61 -10.95 -2.33
CA GLY A 146 12.64 -11.20 -1.27
C GLY A 146 12.94 -10.38 -0.01
N ARG A 147 14.18 -10.52 0.52
CA ARG A 147 14.64 -9.72 1.66
C ARG A 147 14.61 -8.22 1.37
N LEU A 148 14.98 -7.83 0.16
CA LEU A 148 14.98 -6.43 -0.22
C LEU A 148 13.57 -5.84 -0.18
N SER A 149 12.59 -6.51 -0.75
CA SER A 149 11.18 -6.10 -0.75
C SER A 149 10.57 -6.16 0.65
N GLY A 150 10.80 -7.24 1.40
CA GLY A 150 10.29 -7.41 2.75
C GLY A 150 10.82 -6.36 3.72
N ASN A 151 12.13 -6.10 3.69
CA ASN A 151 12.74 -5.05 4.50
C ASN A 151 12.24 -3.65 4.15
N ALA A 152 11.98 -3.37 2.86
CA ALA A 152 11.42 -2.08 2.45
C ALA A 152 10.01 -1.87 3.03
N ILE A 153 9.13 -2.87 2.94
CA ILE A 153 7.79 -2.80 3.53
C ILE A 153 7.87 -2.71 5.06
N GLY A 154 8.65 -3.58 5.69
CA GLY A 154 8.80 -3.56 7.15
C GLY A 154 9.35 -2.24 7.68
N PHE A 155 10.37 -1.68 7.02
CA PHE A 155 10.92 -0.38 7.38
C PHE A 155 9.93 0.77 7.11
N GLY A 156 9.19 0.72 6.00
CA GLY A 156 8.15 1.69 5.69
C GLY A 156 7.08 1.73 6.78
N ILE A 157 6.50 0.59 7.12
CA ILE A 157 5.45 0.50 8.17
C ILE A 157 6.00 0.92 9.54
N ALA A 158 7.19 0.46 9.92
CA ALA A 158 7.81 0.84 11.19
C ALA A 158 8.04 2.36 11.28
N TRP A 159 8.52 2.97 10.19
CA TRP A 159 8.63 4.42 10.09
C TRP A 159 7.27 5.11 10.20
N GLY A 160 6.25 4.62 9.50
CA GLY A 160 4.89 5.17 9.55
C GLY A 160 4.36 5.23 10.98
N LEU A 161 4.57 4.18 11.77
CA LEU A 161 4.19 4.14 13.20
C LEU A 161 4.98 5.17 14.04
N ILE A 162 6.30 5.26 13.83
CA ILE A 162 7.15 6.25 14.51
C ILE A 162 6.72 7.67 14.14
N LEU A 163 6.46 7.90 12.85
CA LEU A 163 6.04 9.21 12.36
C LEU A 163 4.68 9.60 12.92
N LEU A 164 3.70 8.69 12.95
CA LEU A 164 2.39 8.93 13.51
C LEU A 164 2.46 9.22 15.02
N GLY A 165 3.16 8.41 15.77
CA GLY A 165 3.36 8.62 17.21
C GLY A 165 4.07 9.94 17.52
N GLY A 166 5.13 10.25 16.77
CA GLY A 166 5.84 11.52 16.89
C GLY A 166 4.98 12.71 16.49
N TYR A 167 4.14 12.57 15.45
CA TYR A 167 3.20 13.60 15.02
C TYR A 167 2.14 13.87 16.11
N ILE A 168 1.52 12.84 16.65
CA ILE A 168 0.54 12.96 17.73
C ILE A 168 1.19 13.64 18.94
N ALA A 169 2.37 13.19 19.34
CA ALA A 169 3.08 13.76 20.49
C ALA A 169 3.45 15.24 20.30
N ALA A 170 3.89 15.63 19.09
CA ALA A 170 4.34 16.98 18.80
C ALA A 170 3.21 17.96 18.53
N PHE A 171 2.11 17.53 17.90
CA PHE A 171 1.10 18.44 17.36
C PHE A 171 -0.30 18.21 17.93
N MET A 172 -0.62 17.04 18.47
CA MET A 172 -1.95 16.70 18.96
C MET A 172 -2.04 16.72 20.50
N LEU A 173 -0.98 16.30 21.20
CA LEU A 173 -0.91 16.27 22.65
C LEU A 173 -0.42 17.62 23.20
N GLY A 174 -0.85 17.95 24.45
CA GLY A 174 -0.45 19.18 25.15
C GLY A 174 -1.25 20.42 24.72
N ASP A 175 -1.10 21.52 25.47
CA ASP A 175 -1.88 22.75 25.27
C ASP A 175 -1.38 23.57 24.08
N THR A 176 -0.09 23.51 23.77
CA THR A 176 0.55 24.22 22.65
C THR A 176 1.22 23.25 21.69
N PRO A 177 0.80 23.18 20.42
CA PRO A 177 1.48 22.39 19.40
C PRO A 177 2.92 22.86 19.20
N PHE A 178 3.78 21.96 18.79
CA PHE A 178 5.17 22.29 18.42
C PHE A 178 5.18 23.42 17.36
N PHE A 179 6.19 24.24 17.34
CA PHE A 179 6.29 25.47 16.51
C PHE A 179 5.26 26.58 16.81
N GLY A 180 4.48 26.48 17.87
CA GLY A 180 3.47 27.50 18.21
C GLY A 180 2.33 27.59 17.20
N LEU A 181 1.96 26.48 16.59
CA LEU A 181 0.88 26.40 15.59
C LEU A 181 -0.47 26.70 16.23
N ASP A 182 -1.32 27.42 15.50
CA ASP A 182 -2.66 27.78 15.95
C ASP A 182 -3.62 26.58 15.82
N ARG A 183 -4.22 26.20 16.96
CA ARG A 183 -5.23 25.14 17.02
C ARG A 183 -6.58 25.56 16.46
N GLU A 184 -6.95 26.83 16.64
CA GLU A 184 -8.22 27.34 16.12
C GLU A 184 -8.19 27.40 14.59
N ALA A 185 -7.04 27.75 14.02
CA ALA A 185 -6.80 27.69 12.58
C ALA A 185 -6.53 26.28 12.04
N HIS A 186 -6.61 25.22 12.87
CA HIS A 186 -6.30 23.83 12.52
C HIS A 186 -4.92 23.62 11.88
N GLU A 187 -3.94 24.46 12.20
CA GLU A 187 -2.59 24.38 11.66
C GLU A 187 -1.90 23.06 12.05
N HIS A 188 -2.21 22.57 13.24
CA HIS A 188 -1.75 21.26 13.73
C HIS A 188 -2.18 20.07 12.85
N SER A 189 -3.25 20.15 12.06
CA SER A 189 -3.64 19.13 11.10
C SER A 189 -3.07 19.41 9.70
N ARG A 190 -2.94 20.68 9.33
CA ARG A 190 -2.47 21.13 8.01
C ARG A 190 -0.97 20.91 7.82
N ILE A 191 -0.18 20.99 8.91
CA ILE A 191 1.28 20.78 8.87
C ILE A 191 1.67 19.37 8.39
N ALA A 192 0.73 18.41 8.41
CA ALA A 192 0.95 17.06 7.86
C ALA A 192 1.39 17.10 6.39
N GLY A 193 0.83 18.00 5.58
CA GLY A 193 1.21 18.18 4.19
C GLY A 193 2.69 18.53 4.00
N PRO A 194 3.19 19.65 4.56
CA PRO A 194 4.60 20.01 4.53
C PRO A 194 5.55 18.95 5.12
N ILE A 195 5.18 18.28 6.23
CA ILE A 195 5.99 17.21 6.84
C ILE A 195 6.15 16.05 5.86
N VAL A 196 5.07 15.62 5.21
CA VAL A 196 5.11 14.54 4.23
C VAL A 196 5.91 14.95 2.99
N ALA A 197 5.78 16.20 2.52
CA ALA A 197 6.58 16.72 1.43
C ALA A 197 8.09 16.64 1.75
N ALA A 198 8.47 17.07 2.96
CA ALA A 198 9.84 16.97 3.44
C ALA A 198 10.32 15.52 3.54
N ALA A 199 9.48 14.60 4.06
CA ALA A 199 9.79 13.19 4.16
C ALA A 199 10.01 12.55 2.78
N LEU A 200 9.11 12.79 1.81
CA LEU A 200 9.24 12.31 0.44
C LEU A 200 10.58 12.73 -0.19
N LEU A 201 10.93 14.01 -0.07
CA LEU A 201 12.18 14.54 -0.62
C LEU A 201 13.40 14.01 0.14
N PHE A 202 13.34 13.95 1.48
CA PHE A 202 14.43 13.44 2.31
C PHE A 202 14.78 11.97 1.97
N PHE A 203 13.79 11.10 1.92
CA PHE A 203 14.01 9.70 1.61
C PHE A 203 14.31 9.43 0.12
N LEU A 204 14.01 10.38 -0.77
CA LEU A 204 14.43 10.33 -2.16
C LEU A 204 15.94 10.57 -2.32
N LEU A 205 16.55 11.41 -1.51
CA LEU A 205 17.97 11.81 -1.66
C LEU A 205 18.94 10.61 -1.67
N PRO A 206 18.88 9.65 -0.72
CA PRO A 206 19.76 8.48 -0.75
C PRO A 206 19.60 7.65 -2.03
N LEU A 207 18.35 7.48 -2.50
CA LEU A 207 18.06 6.74 -3.72
C LEU A 207 18.67 7.45 -4.94
N LEU A 208 18.60 8.78 -5.01
CA LEU A 208 19.23 9.56 -6.06
C LEU A 208 20.75 9.48 -6.03
N ALA A 209 21.35 9.48 -4.84
CA ALA A 209 22.78 9.46 -4.67
C ALA A 209 23.40 8.09 -4.99
N PHE A 210 22.81 7.02 -4.53
CA PHE A 210 23.45 5.70 -4.52
C PHE A 210 22.91 4.70 -5.54
N THR A 211 21.69 4.91 -6.09
CA THR A 211 21.16 4.02 -7.13
C THR A 211 21.76 4.41 -8.49
N PRO A 212 22.32 3.46 -9.25
CA PRO A 212 22.89 3.74 -10.55
C PRO A 212 21.82 4.27 -11.53
N PRO A 213 22.19 5.21 -12.41
CA PRO A 213 21.26 5.71 -13.42
C PRO A 213 20.92 4.62 -14.42
N THR A 214 19.64 4.50 -14.74
CA THR A 214 19.19 3.65 -15.85
C THR A 214 19.43 4.35 -17.17
N PRO A 215 20.03 3.68 -18.18
CA PRO A 215 20.33 4.29 -19.47
C PRO A 215 19.06 4.81 -20.15
N ILE A 216 19.16 5.99 -20.75
CA ILE A 216 18.05 6.58 -21.51
C ILE A 216 18.25 6.25 -22.98
N ARG A 217 17.20 5.73 -23.59
CA ARG A 217 17.12 5.44 -25.01
C ARG A 217 16.38 6.58 -25.70
N ARG A 218 16.96 7.14 -26.76
CA ARG A 218 16.26 8.10 -27.62
C ARG A 218 15.35 7.34 -28.60
N VAL A 219 14.11 7.09 -28.18
CA VAL A 219 13.10 6.39 -28.98
C VAL A 219 11.94 7.34 -29.21
N CYS A 220 11.51 7.45 -30.44
CA CYS A 220 10.27 8.16 -30.77
C CYS A 220 9.08 7.27 -30.39
N LEU A 221 8.36 7.64 -29.34
CA LEU A 221 7.19 6.87 -28.85
C LEU A 221 5.91 7.41 -29.46
N PRO A 222 5.03 6.55 -29.99
CA PRO A 222 3.69 6.93 -30.39
C PRO A 222 2.78 7.08 -29.15
N VAL A 223 3.06 8.07 -28.30
CA VAL A 223 2.35 8.27 -27.01
C VAL A 223 0.83 8.28 -27.20
N GLY A 224 0.33 8.95 -28.23
CA GLY A 224 -1.12 8.96 -28.50
C GLY A 224 -1.72 7.58 -28.80
N ARG A 225 -0.94 6.63 -29.35
CA ARG A 225 -1.37 5.24 -29.55
C ARG A 225 -1.36 4.48 -28.21
N ILE A 226 -0.32 4.67 -27.41
CA ILE A 226 -0.21 4.04 -26.07
C ILE A 226 -1.38 4.48 -25.19
N VAL A 227 -1.69 5.77 -25.14
CA VAL A 227 -2.82 6.31 -24.35
C VAL A 227 -4.16 5.76 -24.83
N ARG A 228 -4.42 5.76 -26.16
CA ARG A 228 -5.70 5.25 -26.69
C ARG A 228 -5.85 3.74 -26.58
N GLY A 229 -4.75 3.00 -26.52
CA GLY A 229 -4.73 1.54 -26.47
C GLY A 229 -4.55 0.93 -25.09
N VAL A 230 -4.44 1.71 -24.02
CA VAL A 230 -3.99 1.23 -22.71
C VAL A 230 -4.73 -0.03 -22.21
N ILE A 231 -6.05 -0.02 -22.24
CA ILE A 231 -6.88 -1.17 -21.76
C ILE A 231 -6.72 -2.36 -22.72
N LYS A 232 -6.76 -2.09 -24.03
CA LYS A 232 -6.60 -3.13 -25.05
C LYS A 232 -5.20 -3.75 -24.98
N ASP A 233 -4.16 -2.96 -24.81
CA ASP A 233 -2.77 -3.41 -24.74
C ASP A 233 -2.51 -4.18 -23.43
N ALA A 234 -3.13 -3.77 -22.33
CA ALA A 234 -3.11 -4.53 -21.08
C ALA A 234 -3.80 -5.91 -21.25
N TYR A 235 -4.97 -5.94 -21.86
CA TYR A 235 -5.69 -7.17 -22.17
C TYR A 235 -4.91 -8.11 -23.10
N ILE A 236 -4.29 -7.57 -24.16
CA ILE A 236 -3.44 -8.34 -25.08
C ILE A 236 -2.22 -8.90 -24.32
N ALA A 237 -1.57 -8.07 -23.47
CA ALA A 237 -0.43 -8.51 -22.67
C ALA A 237 -0.81 -9.65 -21.71
N MET A 238 -1.94 -9.55 -21.04
CA MET A 238 -2.44 -10.61 -20.15
C MET A 238 -2.79 -11.90 -20.92
N ARG A 239 -3.30 -11.79 -22.14
CA ARG A 239 -3.52 -12.97 -22.99
C ARG A 239 -2.24 -13.60 -23.52
N ALA A 240 -1.23 -12.78 -23.82
CA ALA A 240 0.07 -13.27 -24.31
C ALA A 240 0.86 -13.97 -23.19
N GLU A 241 0.71 -13.52 -21.92
CA GLU A 241 1.43 -14.05 -20.76
C GLU A 241 0.46 -14.62 -19.70
N PRO A 242 -0.18 -15.78 -19.97
CA PRO A 242 -1.24 -16.30 -19.11
C PRO A 242 -0.76 -16.66 -17.69
N ALA A 243 0.53 -16.94 -17.52
CA ALA A 243 1.10 -17.22 -16.21
C ALA A 243 1.12 -15.95 -15.33
N ILE A 244 1.50 -14.81 -15.92
CA ILE A 244 1.49 -13.51 -15.22
C ILE A 244 0.06 -13.07 -15.00
N ALA A 245 -0.84 -13.22 -15.98
CA ALA A 245 -2.25 -12.88 -15.85
C ALA A 245 -2.91 -13.60 -14.66
N ARG A 246 -2.67 -14.93 -14.50
CA ARG A 246 -3.19 -15.68 -13.35
C ARG A 246 -2.68 -15.12 -12.02
N PHE A 247 -1.40 -14.75 -11.97
CA PHE A 247 -0.84 -14.13 -10.78
C PHE A 247 -1.49 -12.77 -10.48
N VAL A 248 -1.65 -11.91 -11.49
CA VAL A 248 -2.29 -10.59 -11.33
C VAL A 248 -3.72 -10.76 -10.80
N ILE A 249 -4.51 -11.66 -11.40
CA ILE A 249 -5.88 -11.94 -10.96
C ILE A 249 -5.91 -12.46 -9.51
N ALA A 250 -5.09 -13.46 -9.19
CA ALA A 250 -5.01 -13.99 -7.83
C ALA A 250 -4.62 -12.91 -6.82
N ARG A 251 -3.61 -12.08 -7.18
CA ARG A 251 -3.14 -10.98 -6.32
C ARG A 251 -4.22 -9.96 -6.06
N VAL A 252 -4.92 -9.52 -7.09
CA VAL A 252 -5.98 -8.52 -6.96
C VAL A 252 -7.07 -9.02 -6.01
N ILE A 253 -7.49 -10.27 -6.15
CA ILE A 253 -8.51 -10.87 -5.30
C ILE A 253 -8.06 -10.96 -3.84
N TYR A 254 -6.90 -11.56 -3.55
CA TYR A 254 -6.49 -11.66 -2.15
C TYR A 254 -6.16 -10.30 -1.53
N GLN A 255 -5.65 -9.34 -2.32
CA GLN A 255 -5.34 -8.00 -1.82
C GLN A 255 -6.61 -7.22 -1.45
N ASP A 256 -7.70 -7.38 -2.22
CA ASP A 256 -9.01 -6.81 -1.90
C ASP A 256 -9.55 -7.39 -0.58
N GLY A 257 -9.43 -8.70 -0.37
CA GLY A 257 -9.78 -9.34 0.89
C GLY A 257 -8.93 -8.87 2.09
N ILE A 258 -7.63 -8.63 1.90
CA ILE A 258 -6.77 -8.03 2.93
C ILE A 258 -7.21 -6.59 3.23
N GLY A 259 -7.57 -5.81 2.20
CA GLY A 259 -8.11 -4.47 2.35
C GLY A 259 -9.39 -4.45 3.20
N VAL A 260 -10.32 -5.39 2.94
CA VAL A 260 -11.52 -5.59 3.76
C VAL A 260 -11.17 -5.89 5.21
N ALA A 261 -10.24 -6.83 5.44
CA ALA A 261 -9.83 -7.20 6.80
C ALA A 261 -9.24 -6.01 7.58
N LEU A 262 -8.45 -5.16 6.93
CA LEU A 262 -7.87 -3.96 7.55
C LEU A 262 -8.91 -2.87 7.81
N THR A 263 -9.83 -2.64 6.87
CA THR A 263 -10.83 -1.56 6.98
C THR A 263 -11.92 -1.89 8.00
N PHE A 264 -12.45 -3.11 7.95
CA PHE A 264 -13.59 -3.50 8.78
C PHE A 264 -13.20 -4.25 10.04
N GLY A 265 -11.94 -4.70 10.17
CA GLY A 265 -11.45 -5.44 11.35
C GLY A 265 -11.51 -4.61 12.63
N SER A 266 -11.20 -3.32 12.57
CA SER A 266 -11.31 -2.41 13.70
C SER A 266 -12.76 -2.13 14.09
N ILE A 267 -13.67 -2.00 13.10
CA ILE A 267 -15.11 -1.81 13.33
C ILE A 267 -15.67 -3.05 14.03
N TYR A 268 -15.31 -4.24 13.57
CA TYR A 268 -15.74 -5.49 14.19
C TYR A 268 -15.22 -5.64 15.62
N ALA A 269 -13.95 -5.29 15.88
CA ALA A 269 -13.36 -5.32 17.21
C ALA A 269 -14.07 -4.34 18.16
N ALA A 270 -14.38 -3.13 17.69
CA ALA A 270 -15.13 -2.13 18.44
C ALA A 270 -16.52 -2.67 18.84
N GLY A 271 -17.25 -3.25 17.89
CA GLY A 271 -18.59 -3.82 18.17
C GLY A 271 -18.56 -5.06 19.06
N LEU A 272 -17.45 -5.83 19.06
CA LEU A 272 -17.33 -7.06 19.85
C LEU A 272 -16.98 -6.78 21.32
N PHE A 273 -16.07 -5.80 21.58
CA PHE A 273 -15.50 -5.53 22.90
C PHE A 273 -15.87 -4.17 23.47
N ASP A 274 -16.66 -3.37 22.74
CA ASP A 274 -16.99 -1.97 23.08
C ASP A 274 -15.76 -1.09 23.30
N TRP A 275 -14.70 -1.36 22.50
CA TRP A 275 -13.45 -0.62 22.60
C TRP A 275 -13.61 0.84 22.19
N ASP A 276 -13.00 1.71 22.97
CA ASP A 276 -12.93 3.13 22.68
C ASP A 276 -11.90 3.46 21.57
N THR A 277 -11.82 4.72 21.20
CA THR A 277 -10.90 5.19 20.13
C THR A 277 -9.43 4.93 20.47
N LEU A 278 -9.05 5.02 21.76
CA LEU A 278 -7.65 4.80 22.19
C LEU A 278 -7.29 3.31 22.11
N GLU A 279 -8.18 2.44 22.55
CA GLU A 279 -8.01 0.99 22.50
C GLU A 279 -7.90 0.49 21.05
N LEU A 280 -8.75 1.03 20.15
CA LEU A 280 -8.67 0.76 18.71
C LEU A 280 -7.37 1.28 18.08
N ALA A 281 -6.87 2.43 18.53
CA ALA A 281 -5.59 2.95 18.06
C ALA A 281 -4.42 2.03 18.48
N VAL A 282 -4.41 1.56 19.74
CA VAL A 282 -3.40 0.60 20.23
C VAL A 282 -3.48 -0.71 19.46
N PHE A 283 -4.71 -1.23 19.24
CA PHE A 283 -4.93 -2.42 18.42
C PHE A 283 -4.37 -2.27 17.00
N GLY A 284 -4.64 -1.14 16.34
CA GLY A 284 -4.10 -0.83 15.02
C GLY A 284 -2.56 -0.77 14.99
N ILE A 285 -1.95 -0.13 16.00
CA ILE A 285 -0.48 -0.09 16.17
C ILE A 285 0.11 -1.49 16.32
N CYS A 286 -0.53 -2.35 17.11
CA CYS A 286 -0.10 -3.73 17.32
C CYS A 286 -0.13 -4.54 16.01
N ILE A 287 -1.23 -4.47 15.25
CA ILE A 287 -1.35 -5.17 13.96
C ILE A 287 -0.32 -4.66 12.94
N LEU A 288 -0.16 -3.35 12.80
CA LEU A 288 0.80 -2.78 11.87
C LEU A 288 2.24 -3.09 12.30
N GLY A 289 2.54 -3.07 13.61
CA GLY A 289 3.83 -3.50 14.15
C GLY A 289 4.15 -4.97 13.79
N ALA A 290 3.17 -5.85 13.97
CA ALA A 290 3.28 -7.25 13.56
C ALA A 290 3.43 -7.39 12.04
N ALA A 291 2.76 -6.56 11.23
CA ALA A 291 2.90 -6.55 9.78
C ALA A 291 4.31 -6.12 9.34
N ALA A 292 4.91 -5.15 10.03
CA ALA A 292 6.29 -4.74 9.78
C ALA A 292 7.29 -5.88 10.02
N VAL A 293 7.16 -6.55 11.17
CA VAL A 293 7.97 -7.73 11.51
C VAL A 293 7.73 -8.87 10.53
N GLY A 294 6.46 -9.16 10.24
CA GLY A 294 6.05 -10.18 9.28
C GLY A 294 6.63 -9.94 7.89
N ALA A 295 6.66 -8.69 7.41
CA ALA A 295 7.25 -8.32 6.12
C ALA A 295 8.76 -8.64 6.07
N ALA A 296 9.51 -8.29 7.12
CA ALA A 296 10.94 -8.54 7.20
C ALA A 296 11.26 -10.05 7.24
N ILE A 297 10.52 -10.83 8.06
CA ILE A 297 10.65 -12.28 8.16
C ILE A 297 10.21 -12.94 6.84
N GLY A 298 9.06 -12.51 6.29
CA GLY A 298 8.51 -13.01 5.04
C GLY A 298 9.45 -12.83 3.86
N GLY A 299 10.18 -11.71 3.80
CA GLY A 299 11.22 -11.48 2.80
C GLY A 299 12.36 -12.50 2.86
N GLN A 300 12.76 -12.93 4.07
CA GLN A 300 13.76 -13.99 4.25
C GLN A 300 13.22 -15.37 3.86
N ILE A 301 11.97 -15.65 4.19
CA ILE A 301 11.27 -16.87 3.80
C ILE A 301 11.15 -16.93 2.28
N ASP A 302 10.78 -15.81 1.64
CA ASP A 302 10.66 -15.66 0.18
C ASP A 302 11.98 -16.04 -0.54
N ASP A 303 13.12 -15.56 -0.05
CA ASP A 303 14.42 -15.91 -0.61
C ASP A 303 14.73 -17.44 -0.52
N ARG A 304 14.15 -18.14 0.48
CA ARG A 304 14.41 -19.58 0.71
C ARG A 304 13.43 -20.48 -0.03
N ILE A 305 12.14 -20.21 0.06
CA ILE A 305 11.09 -21.09 -0.47
C ILE A 305 10.40 -20.56 -1.75
N GLY A 306 10.73 -19.31 -2.15
CA GLY A 306 10.16 -18.61 -3.30
C GLY A 306 8.90 -17.82 -2.96
N ALA A 307 8.62 -16.78 -3.78
CA ALA A 307 7.52 -15.85 -3.53
C ALA A 307 6.14 -16.53 -3.52
N LYS A 308 5.89 -17.46 -4.44
CA LYS A 308 4.63 -18.20 -4.49
C LYS A 308 4.31 -18.89 -3.16
N ASN A 309 5.26 -19.65 -2.62
CA ASN A 309 5.03 -20.42 -1.39
C ASN A 309 4.90 -19.50 -0.17
N THR A 310 5.65 -18.40 -0.16
CA THR A 310 5.55 -17.39 0.91
C THR A 310 4.20 -16.70 0.89
N ILE A 311 3.67 -16.35 -0.29
CA ILE A 311 2.32 -15.80 -0.43
C ILE A 311 1.29 -16.81 0.06
N LEU A 312 1.36 -18.07 -0.38
CA LEU A 312 0.42 -19.10 0.05
C LEU A 312 0.43 -19.32 1.57
N LEU A 313 1.62 -19.33 2.18
CA LEU A 313 1.75 -19.41 3.64
C LEU A 313 1.12 -18.20 4.33
N ALA A 314 1.37 -17.01 3.83
CA ALA A 314 0.78 -15.78 4.36
C ALA A 314 -0.75 -15.78 4.25
N LEU A 315 -1.29 -16.17 3.09
CA LEU A 315 -2.74 -16.26 2.87
C LEU A 315 -3.39 -17.33 3.75
N LEU A 316 -2.71 -18.45 3.99
CA LEU A 316 -3.19 -19.47 4.92
C LEU A 316 -3.28 -18.94 6.36
N ILE A 317 -2.26 -18.23 6.83
CA ILE A 317 -2.26 -17.56 8.14
C ILE A 317 -3.43 -16.57 8.22
N LEU A 318 -3.64 -15.77 7.16
CA LEU A 318 -4.72 -14.78 7.11
C LEU A 318 -6.11 -15.44 7.14
N VAL A 319 -6.34 -16.49 6.36
CA VAL A 319 -7.64 -17.20 6.35
C VAL A 319 -7.91 -17.84 7.70
N ILE A 320 -6.96 -18.60 8.25
CA ILE A 320 -7.13 -19.26 9.55
C ILE A 320 -7.32 -18.23 10.67
N GLY A 321 -6.50 -17.18 10.68
CA GLY A 321 -6.59 -16.12 11.67
C GLY A 321 -7.92 -15.35 11.59
N MET A 322 -8.40 -15.03 10.38
CA MET A 322 -9.71 -14.37 10.22
C MET A 322 -10.87 -15.26 10.69
N VAL A 323 -10.85 -16.54 10.33
CA VAL A 323 -11.88 -17.48 10.80
C VAL A 323 -11.82 -17.62 12.32
N ALA A 324 -10.62 -17.67 12.90
CA ALA A 324 -10.45 -17.70 14.36
C ALA A 324 -11.00 -16.42 15.02
N LEU A 325 -10.63 -15.21 14.51
CA LEU A 325 -11.15 -13.93 15.01
C LEU A 325 -12.67 -13.87 14.98
N LEU A 326 -13.26 -14.29 13.87
CA LEU A 326 -14.71 -14.30 13.70
C LEU A 326 -15.40 -15.39 14.53
N SER A 327 -14.67 -16.31 15.12
CA SER A 327 -15.23 -17.36 15.99
C SER A 327 -15.29 -16.95 17.46
N PHE A 328 -14.70 -15.83 17.86
CA PHE A 328 -14.79 -15.36 19.23
C PHE A 328 -16.25 -15.03 19.58
N PRO A 329 -16.74 -15.52 20.74
CA PRO A 329 -18.03 -15.12 21.26
C PRO A 329 -17.99 -13.67 21.76
N ALA A 330 -19.12 -12.99 21.72
CA ALA A 330 -19.24 -11.72 22.45
C ALA A 330 -19.00 -11.98 23.94
N PRO A 331 -18.15 -11.18 24.61
CA PRO A 331 -17.90 -11.36 26.03
C PRO A 331 -19.19 -11.15 26.83
N SER A 332 -19.39 -11.96 27.86
CA SER A 332 -20.54 -11.84 28.78
C SER A 332 -20.43 -10.63 29.71
N ASP A 333 -19.23 -10.21 29.98
CA ASP A 333 -18.91 -9.06 30.82
C ASP A 333 -17.94 -8.13 30.06
N ILE A 334 -18.37 -6.90 29.83
CA ILE A 334 -17.50 -5.82 29.34
C ILE A 334 -16.73 -5.32 30.56
N SER A 335 -15.45 -5.63 30.61
CA SER A 335 -14.61 -5.19 31.72
C SER A 335 -14.03 -3.80 31.46
N GLU A 336 -13.87 -3.02 32.50
CA GLU A 336 -13.19 -1.73 32.41
C GLU A 336 -11.69 -1.94 32.15
N GLY A 337 -11.22 -1.52 30.95
CA GLY A 337 -9.82 -1.44 30.58
C GLY A 337 -9.36 -2.40 29.47
N PHE A 338 -8.44 -1.92 28.66
CA PHE A 338 -7.85 -2.64 27.52
C PHE A 338 -7.06 -3.87 27.98
N LEU A 339 -7.23 -5.00 27.30
CA LEU A 339 -6.57 -6.27 27.60
C LEU A 339 -6.92 -6.86 28.99
N SER A 340 -8.03 -6.49 29.56
CA SER A 340 -8.43 -6.91 30.91
C SER A 340 -8.97 -8.33 30.94
N THR A 341 -9.54 -8.84 29.83
CA THR A 341 -10.10 -10.19 29.75
C THR A 341 -9.18 -11.17 29.00
N PRO A 342 -9.19 -12.49 29.37
CA PRO A 342 -8.50 -13.51 28.59
C PRO A 342 -8.98 -13.59 27.13
N ALA A 343 -10.25 -13.25 26.86
CA ALA A 343 -10.82 -13.23 25.51
C ALA A 343 -10.18 -12.12 24.66
N GLU A 344 -10.03 -10.91 25.19
CA GLU A 344 -9.35 -9.79 24.51
C GLU A 344 -7.87 -10.14 24.24
N GLN A 345 -7.17 -10.70 25.23
CA GLN A 345 -5.76 -11.11 25.07
C GLN A 345 -5.61 -12.16 23.97
N ALA A 346 -6.50 -13.15 23.92
CA ALA A 346 -6.49 -14.15 22.86
C ALA A 346 -6.85 -13.56 21.50
N PHE A 347 -7.83 -12.64 21.43
CA PHE A 347 -8.20 -11.92 20.22
C PHE A 347 -7.03 -11.12 19.65
N ILE A 348 -6.33 -10.36 20.47
CA ILE A 348 -5.13 -9.61 20.05
C ILE A 348 -4.02 -10.57 19.64
N GLY A 349 -3.82 -11.69 20.32
CA GLY A 349 -2.85 -12.71 19.91
C GLY A 349 -3.11 -13.23 18.50
N VAL A 350 -4.36 -13.49 18.14
CA VAL A 350 -4.75 -13.89 16.78
C VAL A 350 -4.60 -12.73 15.79
N ALA A 351 -4.94 -11.50 16.19
CA ALA A 351 -4.76 -10.31 15.36
C ALA A 351 -3.28 -10.02 15.04
N LEU A 352 -2.37 -10.25 15.97
CA LEU A 352 -0.93 -10.18 15.73
C LEU A 352 -0.47 -11.20 14.69
N LEU A 353 -0.99 -12.43 14.72
CA LEU A 353 -0.73 -13.43 13.69
C LEU A 353 -1.24 -12.97 12.32
N LEU A 354 -2.43 -12.33 12.26
CA LEU A 354 -2.92 -11.73 11.02
C LEU A 354 -1.98 -10.63 10.51
N GLY A 355 -1.54 -9.73 11.38
CA GLY A 355 -0.54 -8.72 11.04
C GLY A 355 0.70 -9.35 10.41
N MET A 356 1.24 -10.41 11.03
CA MET A 356 2.40 -11.13 10.49
C MET A 356 2.15 -11.76 9.10
N GLY A 357 0.92 -12.04 8.71
CA GLY A 357 0.55 -12.52 7.37
C GLY A 357 0.44 -11.39 6.33
N ILE A 358 -0.02 -10.20 6.72
CA ILE A 358 -0.24 -9.07 5.82
C ILE A 358 1.06 -8.61 5.13
N GLY A 359 2.11 -8.43 5.92
CA GLY A 359 3.41 -7.98 5.42
C GLY A 359 4.00 -8.85 4.31
N PRO A 360 4.13 -10.17 4.51
CA PRO A 360 4.62 -11.10 3.49
C PRO A 360 3.74 -11.16 2.24
N ALA A 361 2.41 -11.12 2.38
CA ALA A 361 1.49 -11.12 1.23
C ALA A 361 1.76 -9.94 0.30
N GLY A 362 1.99 -8.74 0.86
CA GLY A 362 2.35 -7.55 0.10
C GLY A 362 3.75 -7.62 -0.51
N GLY A 363 4.75 -7.97 0.31
CA GLY A 363 6.18 -8.02 -0.06
C GLY A 363 6.49 -9.06 -1.12
N SER A 364 6.06 -10.30 -0.89
CA SER A 364 6.28 -11.39 -1.84
C SER A 364 5.43 -11.24 -3.10
N GLY A 365 4.29 -10.55 -3.04
CA GLY A 365 3.53 -10.17 -4.23
C GLY A 365 4.32 -9.25 -5.17
N ARG A 366 5.05 -8.28 -4.63
CA ARG A 366 5.97 -7.44 -5.41
C ARG A 366 7.14 -8.26 -5.97
N THR A 367 7.73 -9.10 -5.14
CA THR A 367 8.85 -9.98 -5.52
C THR A 367 8.46 -10.97 -6.60
N MET A 368 7.28 -11.58 -6.50
CA MET A 368 6.74 -12.47 -7.52
C MET A 368 6.65 -11.78 -8.88
N MET A 369 6.04 -10.59 -8.93
CA MET A 369 5.97 -9.81 -10.17
C MET A 369 7.37 -9.48 -10.70
N ALA A 370 8.29 -9.06 -9.85
CA ALA A 370 9.66 -8.74 -10.26
C ALA A 370 10.43 -9.93 -10.86
N ARG A 371 10.11 -11.18 -10.40
CA ARG A 371 10.74 -12.40 -10.92
C ARG A 371 10.11 -12.93 -12.21
N ILE A 372 8.80 -12.77 -12.39
CA ILE A 372 8.07 -13.32 -13.55
C ILE A 372 7.90 -12.35 -14.70
N ALA A 373 8.06 -11.03 -14.45
CA ALA A 373 7.98 -10.03 -15.50
C ALA A 373 9.10 -10.24 -16.54
N PRO A 374 8.80 -10.19 -17.85
CA PRO A 374 9.82 -10.28 -18.88
C PRO A 374 10.87 -9.19 -18.75
N GLU A 375 12.11 -9.49 -19.13
CA GLU A 375 13.21 -8.53 -19.05
C GLU A 375 12.87 -7.20 -19.77
N GLY A 376 13.10 -6.10 -19.07
CA GLY A 376 12.81 -4.76 -19.60
C GLY A 376 11.33 -4.37 -19.65
N GLN A 377 10.41 -5.16 -19.06
CA GLN A 377 8.98 -4.87 -19.01
C GLN A 377 8.43 -4.77 -17.58
N ALA A 378 9.27 -4.62 -16.59
CA ALA A 378 8.85 -4.57 -15.19
C ALA A 378 7.88 -3.40 -14.93
N GLY A 379 8.14 -2.21 -15.44
CA GLY A 379 7.27 -1.04 -15.29
C GLY A 379 5.88 -1.27 -15.88
N LYS A 380 5.80 -1.83 -17.08
CA LYS A 380 4.53 -2.19 -17.73
C LYS A 380 3.70 -3.13 -16.85
N TRP A 381 4.32 -4.19 -16.30
CA TRP A 381 3.59 -5.18 -15.51
C TRP A 381 3.22 -4.68 -14.11
N PHE A 382 4.06 -3.88 -13.47
CA PHE A 382 3.66 -3.19 -12.24
C PHE A 382 2.54 -2.18 -12.50
N GLY A 383 2.54 -1.49 -13.64
CA GLY A 383 1.44 -0.63 -14.07
C GLY A 383 0.14 -1.39 -14.32
N ILE A 384 0.18 -2.55 -15.00
CA ILE A 384 -1.00 -3.43 -15.18
C ILE A 384 -1.52 -3.93 -13.82
N MET A 385 -0.62 -4.23 -12.88
CA MET A 385 -1.00 -4.65 -11.54
C MET A 385 -1.69 -3.50 -10.77
N ALA A 386 -1.24 -2.26 -10.93
CA ALA A 386 -1.89 -1.08 -10.37
C ALA A 386 -3.27 -0.84 -11.01
N LEU A 387 -3.38 -0.96 -12.35
CA LEU A 387 -4.65 -0.89 -13.06
C LEU A 387 -5.65 -1.90 -12.50
N ALA A 388 -5.26 -3.16 -12.42
CA ALA A 388 -6.13 -4.24 -11.98
C ALA A 388 -6.54 -4.07 -10.50
N GLY A 389 -5.62 -3.66 -9.62
CA GLY A 389 -5.90 -3.41 -8.20
C GLY A 389 -6.91 -2.28 -7.99
N ASN A 390 -6.66 -1.11 -8.62
CA ASN A 390 -7.56 0.03 -8.48
C ASN A 390 -8.94 -0.22 -9.13
N ALA A 391 -9.01 -1.04 -10.18
CA ALA A 391 -10.28 -1.35 -10.86
C ALA A 391 -11.25 -2.16 -9.98
N VAL A 392 -10.77 -2.91 -8.99
CA VAL A 392 -11.59 -3.78 -8.13
C VAL A 392 -11.59 -3.39 -6.65
N ALA A 393 -10.87 -2.35 -6.25
CA ALA A 393 -10.70 -1.96 -4.85
C ALA A 393 -12.02 -1.67 -4.09
N PHE A 394 -13.11 -1.40 -4.81
CA PHE A 394 -14.45 -1.20 -4.24
C PHE A 394 -15.25 -2.49 -4.03
N THR A 395 -14.81 -3.62 -4.62
CA THR A 395 -15.59 -4.87 -4.67
C THR A 395 -15.72 -5.49 -3.29
N GLY A 396 -14.64 -5.58 -2.54
CA GLY A 396 -14.64 -6.12 -1.18
C GLY A 396 -15.57 -5.36 -0.22
N PRO A 397 -15.38 -4.03 -0.06
CA PRO A 397 -16.29 -3.20 0.73
C PRO A 397 -17.77 -3.31 0.31
N ALA A 398 -18.05 -3.34 -0.99
CA ALA A 398 -19.41 -3.50 -1.49
C ALA A 398 -20.02 -4.87 -1.13
N LEU A 399 -19.22 -5.95 -1.20
CA LEU A 399 -19.67 -7.28 -0.78
C LEU A 399 -19.91 -7.36 0.73
N VAL A 400 -19.06 -6.75 1.56
CA VAL A 400 -19.29 -6.66 3.01
C VAL A 400 -20.62 -5.95 3.29
N ALA A 401 -20.83 -4.78 2.70
CA ALA A 401 -22.07 -4.03 2.89
C ALA A 401 -23.30 -4.82 2.45
N LEU A 402 -23.24 -5.50 1.29
CA LEU A 402 -24.33 -6.32 0.76
C LEU A 402 -24.64 -7.49 1.70
N VAL A 403 -23.61 -8.25 2.11
CA VAL A 403 -23.82 -9.41 2.99
C VAL A 403 -24.31 -8.98 4.36
N SER A 404 -23.75 -7.93 4.96
CA SER A 404 -24.22 -7.38 6.23
C SER A 404 -25.69 -6.95 6.16
N TYR A 405 -26.07 -6.28 5.06
CA TYR A 405 -27.46 -5.87 4.84
C TYR A 405 -28.43 -7.05 4.69
N LEU A 406 -28.06 -8.07 3.90
CA LEU A 406 -28.92 -9.23 3.65
C LEU A 406 -29.05 -10.16 4.86
N THR A 407 -28.06 -10.22 5.73
CA THR A 407 -28.02 -11.13 6.88
C THR A 407 -28.32 -10.42 8.21
N GLU A 408 -28.43 -9.09 8.18
CA GLU A 408 -28.58 -8.23 9.37
C GLU A 408 -27.48 -8.52 10.42
N SER A 409 -26.28 -8.90 9.95
CA SER A 409 -25.17 -9.34 10.80
C SER A 409 -23.84 -8.83 10.33
N GLU A 410 -23.17 -8.02 11.13
CA GLU A 410 -21.81 -7.54 10.87
C GLU A 410 -20.80 -8.69 10.77
N ARG A 411 -20.96 -9.71 11.62
CA ARG A 411 -20.14 -10.92 11.60
C ARG A 411 -20.23 -11.65 10.27
N SER A 412 -21.42 -11.78 9.71
CA SER A 412 -21.62 -12.38 8.38
C SER A 412 -21.00 -11.54 7.28
N GLY A 413 -21.09 -10.22 7.37
CA GLY A 413 -20.40 -9.30 6.45
C GLY A 413 -18.87 -9.48 6.49
N MET A 414 -18.30 -9.62 7.69
CA MET A 414 -16.87 -9.83 7.85
C MET A 414 -16.37 -11.18 7.32
N MET A 415 -17.24 -12.20 7.22
CA MET A 415 -16.90 -13.51 6.60
C MET A 415 -16.53 -13.37 5.10
N VAL A 416 -16.87 -12.26 4.46
CA VAL A 416 -16.46 -11.95 3.09
C VAL A 416 -14.93 -11.88 2.98
N ALA A 417 -14.22 -11.35 3.98
CA ALA A 417 -12.76 -11.22 3.94
C ALA A 417 -12.03 -12.58 3.81
N PRO A 418 -12.21 -13.56 4.71
CA PRO A 418 -11.55 -14.86 4.58
C PRO A 418 -11.98 -15.63 3.33
N VAL A 419 -13.22 -15.43 2.84
CA VAL A 419 -13.68 -16.03 1.58
C VAL A 419 -12.90 -15.47 0.38
N ILE A 420 -12.79 -14.16 0.26
CA ILE A 420 -12.05 -13.50 -0.83
C ILE A 420 -10.56 -13.85 -0.75
N ILE A 421 -9.95 -13.83 0.44
CA ILE A 421 -8.54 -14.23 0.64
C ILE A 421 -8.35 -15.70 0.23
N GLY A 422 -9.27 -16.57 0.63
CA GLY A 422 -9.26 -18.01 0.30
C GLY A 422 -9.38 -18.26 -1.21
N LEU A 423 -10.27 -17.55 -1.90
CA LEU A 423 -10.37 -17.59 -3.37
C LEU A 423 -9.07 -17.14 -4.03
N GLY A 424 -8.46 -16.06 -3.54
CA GLY A 424 -7.15 -15.61 -4.00
C GLY A 424 -6.06 -16.65 -3.77
N ALA A 425 -6.08 -17.35 -2.62
CA ALA A 425 -5.13 -18.44 -2.31
C ALA A 425 -5.32 -19.63 -3.25
N ILE A 426 -6.56 -20.04 -3.52
CA ILE A 426 -6.86 -21.12 -4.48
C ILE A 426 -6.34 -20.75 -5.88
N LEU A 427 -6.60 -19.53 -6.36
CA LEU A 427 -6.09 -19.07 -7.65
C LEU A 427 -4.56 -19.01 -7.66
N MET A 428 -3.95 -18.57 -6.56
CA MET A 428 -2.49 -18.53 -6.42
C MET A 428 -1.87 -19.92 -6.46
N PHE A 429 -2.56 -20.94 -6.01
CA PHE A 429 -2.10 -22.33 -6.10
C PHE A 429 -1.85 -22.76 -7.55
N PHE A 430 -2.69 -22.31 -8.50
CA PHE A 430 -2.56 -22.60 -9.93
C PHE A 430 -1.57 -21.68 -10.67
N VAL A 431 -0.98 -20.70 -10.02
CA VAL A 431 0.11 -19.90 -10.59
C VAL A 431 1.38 -20.72 -10.68
N LYS A 432 2.13 -20.63 -11.79
CA LYS A 432 3.42 -21.33 -11.94
C LYS A 432 4.41 -20.83 -10.89
N SER A 433 5.21 -21.74 -10.36
CA SER A 433 6.27 -21.41 -9.39
C SER A 433 7.37 -20.57 -10.07
N ASP A 434 7.89 -19.59 -9.35
CA ASP A 434 9.05 -18.78 -9.72
C ASP A 434 10.42 -19.49 -9.54
N ARG A 435 10.43 -20.70 -8.93
CA ARG A 435 11.63 -21.52 -8.68
C ARG A 435 12.44 -21.95 -9.90
N PRO A 436 11.87 -22.28 -11.07
CA PRO A 436 12.64 -22.70 -12.23
C PRO A 436 13.68 -21.69 -12.71
N LEU A 437 13.49 -20.41 -12.43
CA LEU A 437 14.44 -19.35 -12.76
C LEU A 437 15.67 -19.33 -11.81
N LEU A 438 15.47 -19.75 -10.56
CA LEU A 438 16.55 -19.86 -9.57
C LEU A 438 17.49 -21.04 -9.86
N SER A 439 16.96 -22.18 -10.32
CA SER A 439 17.75 -23.38 -10.62
C SER A 439 18.60 -23.24 -11.88
N LYS A 440 18.12 -22.53 -12.91
CA LYS A 440 18.87 -22.29 -14.15
C LYS A 440 20.08 -21.36 -13.97
N GLN A 441 20.01 -20.41 -13.04
CA GLN A 441 21.11 -19.47 -12.78
C GLN A 441 22.18 -20.04 -11.83
N LEU A 442 21.86 -21.03 -11.01
CA LEU A 442 22.81 -21.74 -10.15
C LEU A 442 23.64 -22.80 -10.90
N VAL A 443 23.15 -23.26 -12.05
CA VAL A 443 23.86 -24.26 -12.89
C VAL A 443 24.81 -23.58 -13.89
N THR A 444 24.66 -22.25 -14.11
CA THR A 444 25.50 -21.45 -15.02
C THR A 444 26.47 -20.51 -14.31
N ALA A 445 26.58 -20.54 -13.00
CA ALA A 445 27.52 -19.82 -12.15
C ALA A 445 28.49 -20.79 -11.46
#